data_e53653df3b5663cfbae2d7b9a9a7a641
#
_entry.id   e53653df3b5663cfbae2d7b9a9a7a641
#
_cell.length_a   1.000
_cell.length_b   1.000
_cell.length_c   1.000
_cell.angle_alpha   90.00
_cell.angle_beta   90.00
_cell.angle_gamma   90.00
#
_symmetry.space_group_name_H-M   'P 1'
#
loop_
_entity.id
_entity.type
_entity.pdbx_description
1 polymer ?
#
loop_
_entity_poly.entity_id
_entity_poly.type
_entity_poly.pdbx_seq_one_letter_code
_entity_poly.pdbx_strand_id
1 'polypeptide(L)'
;MVTTAYLEKVLEARSTLQGPSPEAWYDRLEREESELESALEAACRDDPALGLRATPLLQRFWFARGRLERGRKWVERLLSAAGESPTVDRADGLFAAAALAFRQGDTSATRRYATEALALAKEFAAPELQIDAGLTLARVGLRESNVEAVRRFAGEAQELALKIGDEGRELSAIHHLAEGARIGGDYVLARRLYEESLARNRARGNRLVEAVELANLSVVENKEGNLQQAEANLTQAIRISRQINNSYILAASLVALSGVALSSGRAQQAARLLGRADAIYSTTGLVMDPADKPEYDTALAGARSGLGQEAFAAAYAEGAGLSIEELTELR
;
A
#
# COMPACT_ATOMS: atom_id res chain seq x y z
N MET A 1 -20.04 7.28 -32.71
CA MET A 1 -19.15 6.18 -32.31
C MET A 1 -18.41 6.66 -31.09
N VAL A 2 -18.77 6.20 -29.90
CA VAL A 2 -17.92 6.33 -28.72
C VAL A 2 -16.82 5.32 -28.95
N THR A 3 -15.67 5.80 -29.27
CA THR A 3 -14.57 4.99 -29.75
C THR A 3 -13.66 4.60 -28.56
N THR A 4 -13.02 3.47 -28.65
CA THR A 4 -11.88 3.02 -27.83
C THR A 4 -10.75 4.09 -27.75
N ALA A 5 -10.79 5.12 -28.57
CA ALA A 5 -9.86 6.26 -28.58
C ALA A 5 -9.67 6.95 -27.20
N TYR A 6 -10.66 6.85 -26.30
CA TYR A 6 -10.49 7.36 -24.94
C TYR A 6 -9.46 6.52 -24.14
N LEU A 7 -9.47 5.18 -24.34
CA LEU A 7 -8.49 4.30 -23.69
C LEU A 7 -7.09 4.48 -24.26
N GLU A 8 -6.97 4.81 -25.55
CA GLU A 8 -5.67 5.17 -26.13
C GLU A 8 -5.08 6.41 -25.47
N LYS A 9 -5.90 7.46 -25.20
CA LYS A 9 -5.47 8.64 -24.43
C LYS A 9 -5.04 8.29 -23.00
N VAL A 10 -5.71 7.33 -22.35
CA VAL A 10 -5.30 6.83 -21.02
C VAL A 10 -3.92 6.16 -21.12
N LEU A 11 -3.67 5.35 -22.16
CA LEU A 11 -2.38 4.71 -22.39
C LEU A 11 -1.27 5.71 -22.69
N GLU A 12 -1.55 6.75 -23.50
CA GLU A 12 -0.61 7.85 -23.77
C GLU A 12 -0.23 8.61 -22.48
N ALA A 13 -1.14 8.71 -21.53
CA ALA A 13 -0.91 9.35 -20.24
C ALA A 13 -0.15 8.47 -19.22
N ARG A 14 0.37 7.31 -19.61
CA ARG A 14 1.05 6.34 -18.72
C ARG A 14 2.09 7.01 -17.80
N SER A 15 2.99 7.80 -18.34
CA SER A 15 4.06 8.45 -17.57
C SER A 15 3.51 9.39 -16.49
N THR A 16 2.41 10.09 -16.75
CA THR A 16 1.74 10.97 -15.79
C THR A 16 0.96 10.16 -14.75
N LEU A 17 0.19 9.15 -15.17
CA LEU A 17 -0.61 8.31 -14.29
C LEU A 17 0.23 7.42 -13.36
N GLN A 18 1.44 7.08 -13.78
CA GLN A 18 2.42 6.34 -12.97
C GLN A 18 3.40 7.28 -12.26
N GLY A 19 3.38 8.56 -12.58
CA GLY A 19 4.25 9.59 -12.01
C GLY A 19 3.84 10.03 -10.61
N PRO A 20 4.59 11.01 -10.05
CA PRO A 20 4.39 11.48 -8.68
C PRO A 20 3.15 12.37 -8.48
N SER A 21 2.55 12.88 -9.55
CA SER A 21 1.42 13.83 -9.48
C SER A 21 0.31 13.47 -10.48
N PRO A 22 -0.41 12.35 -10.28
CA PRO A 22 -1.46 11.90 -11.19
C PRO A 22 -2.81 12.60 -10.97
N GLU A 23 -2.95 13.47 -9.97
CA GLU A 23 -4.22 14.01 -9.48
C GLU A 23 -5.03 14.70 -10.58
N ALA A 24 -4.38 15.53 -11.42
CA ALA A 24 -5.04 16.21 -12.53
C ALA A 24 -5.69 15.23 -13.54
N TRP A 25 -5.04 14.06 -13.74
CA TRP A 25 -5.61 12.98 -14.55
C TRP A 25 -6.73 12.25 -13.83
N TYR A 26 -6.61 12.03 -12.52
CA TYR A 26 -7.71 11.43 -11.72
C TYR A 26 -8.94 12.33 -11.70
N ASP A 27 -8.77 13.65 -11.54
CA ASP A 27 -9.85 14.63 -11.64
C ASP A 27 -10.49 14.64 -13.04
N ARG A 28 -9.69 14.47 -14.07
CA ARG A 28 -10.20 14.35 -15.44
C ARG A 28 -11.00 13.07 -15.63
N LEU A 29 -10.45 11.90 -15.25
CA LEU A 29 -11.15 10.60 -15.33
C LEU A 29 -12.45 10.62 -14.55
N GLU A 30 -12.51 11.35 -13.44
CA GLU A 30 -13.71 11.50 -12.64
C GLU A 30 -14.77 12.38 -13.33
N ARG A 31 -14.37 13.50 -13.92
CA ARG A 31 -15.29 14.36 -14.69
C ARG A 31 -15.79 13.69 -15.97
N GLU A 32 -14.94 12.91 -16.63
CA GLU A 32 -15.22 12.22 -17.89
C GLU A 32 -15.59 10.73 -17.65
N GLU A 33 -16.20 10.42 -16.49
CA GLU A 33 -16.49 9.04 -16.10
C GLU A 33 -17.45 8.33 -17.07
N SER A 34 -18.45 9.04 -17.58
CA SER A 34 -19.40 8.50 -18.57
C SER A 34 -18.70 8.12 -19.88
N GLU A 35 -17.72 8.92 -20.30
CA GLU A 35 -16.90 8.64 -21.49
C GLU A 35 -15.98 7.45 -21.25
N LEU A 36 -15.35 7.36 -20.08
CA LEU A 36 -14.54 6.23 -19.69
C LEU A 36 -15.34 4.93 -19.68
N GLU A 37 -16.54 4.93 -19.09
CA GLU A 37 -17.40 3.74 -19.05
C GLU A 37 -17.90 3.34 -20.44
N SER A 38 -18.27 4.32 -21.25
CA SER A 38 -18.65 4.07 -22.64
C SER A 38 -17.50 3.47 -23.44
N ALA A 39 -16.26 3.92 -23.19
CA ALA A 39 -15.07 3.36 -23.84
C ALA A 39 -14.75 1.94 -23.37
N LEU A 40 -14.91 1.66 -22.06
CA LEU A 40 -14.75 0.31 -21.51
C LEU A 40 -15.81 -0.66 -22.02
N GLU A 41 -17.07 -0.19 -22.17
CA GLU A 41 -18.16 -0.96 -22.78
C GLU A 41 -17.88 -1.29 -24.26
N ALA A 42 -17.40 -0.30 -25.01
CA ALA A 42 -16.97 -0.50 -26.39
C ALA A 42 -15.79 -1.48 -26.47
N ALA A 43 -14.82 -1.37 -25.58
CA ALA A 43 -13.68 -2.29 -25.51
C ALA A 43 -14.14 -3.73 -25.24
N CYS A 44 -15.09 -3.95 -24.32
CA CYS A 44 -15.64 -5.30 -24.07
C CYS A 44 -16.24 -5.93 -25.34
N ARG A 45 -16.79 -5.13 -26.27
CA ARG A 45 -17.42 -5.65 -27.48
C ARG A 45 -16.43 -5.80 -28.64
N ASP A 46 -15.56 -4.80 -28.84
CA ASP A 46 -14.85 -4.60 -30.08
C ASP A 46 -13.33 -4.86 -29.96
N ASP A 47 -12.72 -4.55 -28.82
CA ASP A 47 -11.27 -4.73 -28.57
C ASP A 47 -10.99 -4.90 -27.06
N PRO A 48 -11.29 -6.07 -26.47
CA PRO A 48 -11.01 -6.33 -25.05
C PRO A 48 -9.54 -6.21 -24.69
N ALA A 49 -8.63 -6.46 -25.63
CA ALA A 49 -7.18 -6.36 -25.43
C ALA A 49 -6.76 -4.92 -25.10
N LEU A 50 -7.28 -3.93 -25.84
CA LEU A 50 -7.03 -2.51 -25.54
C LEU A 50 -7.57 -2.13 -24.13
N GLY A 51 -8.75 -2.62 -23.79
CA GLY A 51 -9.33 -2.43 -22.45
C GLY A 51 -8.40 -2.97 -21.37
N LEU A 52 -7.94 -4.22 -21.52
CA LEU A 52 -7.04 -4.87 -20.56
C LEU A 52 -5.71 -4.12 -20.40
N ARG A 53 -5.09 -3.65 -21.48
CA ARG A 53 -3.85 -2.83 -21.42
C ARG A 53 -4.00 -1.53 -20.63
N ALA A 54 -5.20 -0.95 -20.59
CA ALA A 54 -5.46 0.29 -19.84
C ALA A 54 -5.68 0.03 -18.33
N THR A 55 -6.07 -1.20 -17.94
CA THR A 55 -6.46 -1.50 -16.55
C THR A 55 -5.36 -1.31 -15.51
N PRO A 56 -4.04 -1.54 -15.76
CA PRO A 56 -2.97 -1.25 -14.79
C PRO A 56 -2.84 0.23 -14.45
N LEU A 57 -3.30 1.13 -15.32
CA LEU A 57 -3.35 2.57 -15.06
C LEU A 57 -4.63 2.94 -14.32
N LEU A 58 -5.77 2.43 -14.80
CA LEU A 58 -7.09 2.73 -14.25
C LEU A 58 -7.28 2.17 -12.83
N GLN A 59 -6.65 1.05 -12.46
CA GLN A 59 -6.75 0.50 -11.10
C GLN A 59 -6.26 1.50 -10.04
N ARG A 60 -5.25 2.33 -10.38
CA ARG A 60 -4.75 3.38 -9.48
C ARG A 60 -5.78 4.49 -9.27
N PHE A 61 -6.46 4.90 -10.36
CA PHE A 61 -7.56 5.85 -10.30
C PHE A 61 -8.72 5.32 -9.45
N TRP A 62 -9.18 4.09 -9.70
CA TRP A 62 -10.28 3.50 -8.92
C TRP A 62 -9.93 3.36 -7.44
N PHE A 63 -8.68 3.04 -7.13
CA PHE A 63 -8.21 3.04 -5.75
C PHE A 63 -8.22 4.46 -5.15
N ALA A 64 -7.62 5.42 -5.82
CA ALA A 64 -7.49 6.80 -5.32
C ALA A 64 -8.86 7.48 -5.09
N ARG A 65 -9.90 7.07 -5.85
CA ARG A 65 -11.27 7.59 -5.74
C ARG A 65 -12.23 6.69 -4.96
N GLY A 66 -11.73 5.65 -4.28
CA GLY A 66 -12.55 4.73 -3.48
C GLY A 66 -13.52 3.86 -4.30
N ARG A 67 -13.26 3.69 -5.61
CA ARG A 67 -14.16 2.98 -6.55
C ARG A 67 -13.71 1.55 -6.83
N LEU A 68 -13.16 0.86 -5.82
CA LEU A 68 -12.55 -0.47 -5.96
C LEU A 68 -13.50 -1.51 -6.56
N GLU A 69 -14.73 -1.59 -6.08
CA GLU A 69 -15.71 -2.56 -6.55
C GLU A 69 -16.06 -2.33 -8.03
N ARG A 70 -16.27 -1.06 -8.41
CA ARG A 70 -16.58 -0.67 -9.79
C ARG A 70 -15.41 -1.01 -10.72
N GLY A 71 -14.19 -0.66 -10.31
CA GLY A 71 -12.98 -0.97 -11.08
C GLY A 71 -12.81 -2.47 -11.27
N ARG A 72 -12.97 -3.27 -10.22
CA ARG A 72 -12.86 -4.72 -10.29
C ARG A 72 -13.91 -5.33 -11.25
N LYS A 73 -15.15 -4.90 -11.18
CA LYS A 73 -16.21 -5.35 -12.11
C LYS A 73 -15.84 -5.07 -13.57
N TRP A 74 -15.28 -3.90 -13.88
CA TRP A 74 -14.83 -3.59 -15.23
C TRP A 74 -13.70 -4.50 -15.71
N VAL A 75 -12.69 -4.71 -14.86
CA VAL A 75 -11.56 -5.60 -15.19
C VAL A 75 -12.05 -7.04 -15.42
N GLU A 76 -12.91 -7.57 -14.55
CA GLU A 76 -13.47 -8.93 -14.69
C GLU A 76 -14.33 -9.08 -15.95
N ARG A 77 -15.10 -8.06 -16.35
CA ARG A 77 -15.85 -8.04 -17.61
C ARG A 77 -14.93 -8.07 -18.83
N LEU A 78 -13.85 -7.26 -18.82
CA LEU A 78 -12.85 -7.25 -19.90
C LEU A 78 -12.12 -8.60 -20.00
N LEU A 79 -11.74 -9.21 -18.89
CA LEU A 79 -11.13 -10.54 -18.85
C LEU A 79 -12.06 -11.61 -19.41
N SER A 80 -13.36 -11.53 -19.09
CA SER A 80 -14.39 -12.43 -19.63
C SER A 80 -14.57 -12.22 -21.13
N ALA A 81 -14.60 -10.99 -21.60
CA ALA A 81 -14.76 -10.66 -23.03
C ALA A 81 -13.54 -11.08 -23.87
N ALA A 82 -12.32 -10.97 -23.32
CA ALA A 82 -11.09 -11.39 -23.97
C ALA A 82 -10.94 -12.92 -24.09
N GLY A 83 -11.72 -13.68 -23.31
CA GLY A 83 -11.61 -15.12 -23.23
C GLY A 83 -10.35 -15.58 -22.49
N GLU A 84 -10.02 -16.87 -22.59
CA GLU A 84 -8.92 -17.50 -21.83
C GLU A 84 -7.59 -17.58 -22.57
N SER A 85 -7.52 -17.08 -23.82
CA SER A 85 -6.30 -17.12 -24.60
C SER A 85 -5.14 -16.41 -23.89
N PRO A 86 -3.96 -17.04 -23.75
CA PRO A 86 -2.81 -16.45 -23.09
C PRO A 86 -2.28 -15.28 -23.91
N THR A 87 -2.24 -14.09 -23.32
CA THR A 87 -1.69 -12.87 -23.91
C THR A 87 -1.08 -11.97 -22.84
N VAL A 88 -0.20 -11.04 -23.23
CA VAL A 88 0.32 -10.00 -22.32
C VAL A 88 -0.81 -9.11 -21.83
N ASP A 89 -1.76 -8.76 -22.70
CA ASP A 89 -2.90 -7.91 -22.34
C ASP A 89 -3.78 -8.58 -21.27
N ARG A 90 -3.96 -9.91 -21.35
CA ARG A 90 -4.63 -10.68 -20.30
C ARG A 90 -3.86 -10.61 -18.98
N ALA A 91 -2.53 -10.70 -19.02
CA ALA A 91 -1.69 -10.59 -17.83
C ALA A 91 -1.80 -9.19 -17.19
N ASP A 92 -1.88 -8.12 -17.97
CA ASP A 92 -2.15 -6.75 -17.48
C ASP A 92 -3.49 -6.66 -16.74
N GLY A 93 -4.55 -7.23 -17.32
CA GLY A 93 -5.88 -7.29 -16.70
C GLY A 93 -5.89 -8.09 -15.40
N LEU A 94 -5.26 -9.25 -15.40
CA LEU A 94 -5.14 -10.09 -14.19
C LEU A 94 -4.35 -9.38 -13.07
N PHE A 95 -3.26 -8.69 -13.41
CA PHE A 95 -2.53 -7.87 -12.45
C PHE A 95 -3.41 -6.76 -11.86
N ALA A 96 -4.18 -6.05 -12.69
CA ALA A 96 -5.09 -5.01 -12.22
C ALA A 96 -6.20 -5.59 -11.32
N ALA A 97 -6.77 -6.76 -11.68
CA ALA A 97 -7.74 -7.47 -10.85
C ALA A 97 -7.14 -7.88 -9.49
N ALA A 98 -5.90 -8.39 -9.49
CA ALA A 98 -5.16 -8.74 -8.28
C ALA A 98 -4.95 -7.51 -7.36
N ALA A 99 -4.52 -6.38 -7.93
CA ALA A 99 -4.30 -5.15 -7.18
C ALA A 99 -5.59 -4.61 -6.53
N LEU A 100 -6.71 -4.65 -7.25
CA LEU A 100 -8.02 -4.23 -6.73
C LEU A 100 -8.54 -5.20 -5.67
N ALA A 101 -8.46 -6.52 -5.91
CA ALA A 101 -8.84 -7.54 -4.93
C ALA A 101 -8.03 -7.44 -3.63
N PHE A 102 -6.72 -7.16 -3.75
CA PHE A 102 -5.86 -6.92 -2.59
C PHE A 102 -6.38 -5.75 -1.74
N ARG A 103 -6.73 -4.62 -2.37
CA ARG A 103 -7.27 -3.44 -1.66
C ARG A 103 -8.64 -3.70 -1.02
N GLN A 104 -9.40 -4.64 -1.55
CA GLN A 104 -10.67 -5.09 -0.97
C GLN A 104 -10.51 -6.14 0.14
N GLY A 105 -9.28 -6.59 0.46
CA GLY A 105 -9.02 -7.63 1.45
C GLY A 105 -9.28 -9.05 0.94
N ASP A 106 -9.60 -9.25 -0.34
CA ASP A 106 -9.84 -10.55 -0.94
C ASP A 106 -8.52 -11.24 -1.29
N THR A 107 -7.87 -11.81 -0.28
CA THR A 107 -6.56 -12.47 -0.40
C THR A 107 -6.61 -13.67 -1.37
N SER A 108 -7.73 -14.41 -1.39
CA SER A 108 -7.90 -15.57 -2.26
C SER A 108 -7.92 -15.17 -3.74
N ALA A 109 -8.75 -14.19 -4.11
CA ALA A 109 -8.80 -13.68 -5.47
C ALA A 109 -7.47 -13.02 -5.88
N THR A 110 -6.84 -12.26 -4.96
CA THR A 110 -5.52 -11.65 -5.20
C THR A 110 -4.49 -12.71 -5.60
N ARG A 111 -4.38 -13.77 -4.82
CA ARG A 111 -3.46 -14.89 -5.10
C ARG A 111 -3.73 -15.51 -6.46
N ARG A 112 -4.99 -15.85 -6.75
CA ARG A 112 -5.37 -16.47 -8.01
C ARG A 112 -4.99 -15.61 -9.20
N TYR A 113 -5.41 -14.34 -9.21
CA TYR A 113 -5.12 -13.41 -10.30
C TYR A 113 -3.62 -13.12 -10.46
N ALA A 114 -2.92 -12.85 -9.34
CA ALA A 114 -1.49 -12.56 -9.40
C ALA A 114 -0.65 -13.77 -9.84
N THR A 115 -1.04 -14.99 -9.48
CA THR A 115 -0.36 -16.22 -9.93
C THR A 115 -0.50 -16.42 -11.43
N GLU A 116 -1.71 -16.23 -11.98
CA GLU A 116 -1.96 -16.33 -13.42
C GLU A 116 -1.23 -15.19 -14.16
N ALA A 117 -1.29 -13.95 -13.65
CA ALA A 117 -0.56 -12.83 -14.23
C ALA A 117 0.94 -13.09 -14.29
N LEU A 118 1.54 -13.58 -13.19
CA LEU A 118 2.98 -13.91 -13.14
C LEU A 118 3.35 -15.01 -14.13
N ALA A 119 2.52 -16.04 -14.29
CA ALA A 119 2.75 -17.12 -15.23
C ALA A 119 2.78 -16.60 -16.68
N LEU A 120 1.77 -15.83 -17.08
CA LEU A 120 1.71 -15.21 -18.40
C LEU A 120 2.84 -14.20 -18.62
N ALA A 121 3.15 -13.36 -17.62
CA ALA A 121 4.25 -12.41 -17.71
C ALA A 121 5.61 -13.12 -17.91
N LYS A 122 5.81 -14.31 -17.33
CA LYS A 122 7.00 -15.14 -17.58
C LYS A 122 6.98 -15.73 -19.00
N GLU A 123 5.85 -16.24 -19.45
CA GLU A 123 5.69 -16.82 -20.79
C GLU A 123 5.98 -15.80 -21.89
N PHE A 124 5.49 -14.58 -21.73
CA PHE A 124 5.67 -13.50 -22.72
C PHE A 124 6.88 -12.61 -22.48
N ALA A 125 7.77 -12.97 -21.55
CA ALA A 125 8.98 -12.21 -21.23
C ALA A 125 8.70 -10.72 -20.95
N ALA A 126 7.65 -10.43 -20.16
CA ALA A 126 7.27 -9.09 -19.72
C ALA A 126 7.83 -8.80 -18.32
N PRO A 127 9.08 -8.33 -18.18
CA PRO A 127 9.78 -8.30 -16.90
C PRO A 127 9.15 -7.35 -15.88
N GLU A 128 8.67 -6.18 -16.29
CA GLU A 128 8.02 -5.24 -15.38
C GLU A 128 6.76 -5.84 -14.74
N LEU A 129 5.97 -6.55 -15.54
CA LEU A 129 4.76 -7.21 -15.08
C LEU A 129 5.08 -8.43 -14.20
N GLN A 130 6.17 -9.15 -14.49
CA GLN A 130 6.67 -10.23 -13.62
C GLN A 130 6.99 -9.70 -12.22
N ILE A 131 7.68 -8.55 -12.15
CA ILE A 131 8.02 -7.90 -10.89
C ILE A 131 6.74 -7.47 -10.15
N ASP A 132 5.84 -6.76 -10.82
CA ASP A 132 4.63 -6.21 -10.21
C ASP A 132 3.69 -7.33 -9.69
N ALA A 133 3.52 -8.42 -10.45
CA ALA A 133 2.75 -9.59 -10.03
C ALA A 133 3.45 -10.36 -8.89
N GLY A 134 4.78 -10.50 -8.95
CA GLY A 134 5.59 -11.12 -7.90
C GLY A 134 5.48 -10.34 -6.57
N LEU A 135 5.62 -9.02 -6.61
CA LEU A 135 5.44 -8.16 -5.43
C LEU A 135 4.01 -8.23 -4.86
N THR A 136 3.00 -8.39 -5.72
CA THR A 136 1.63 -8.63 -5.25
C THR A 136 1.50 -9.95 -4.51
N LEU A 137 2.18 -11.01 -4.96
CA LEU A 137 2.24 -12.29 -4.23
C LEU A 137 3.06 -12.20 -2.94
N ALA A 138 4.14 -11.41 -2.91
CA ALA A 138 4.86 -11.12 -1.69
C ALA A 138 3.96 -10.45 -0.64
N ARG A 139 3.14 -9.47 -1.04
CA ARG A 139 2.15 -8.81 -0.16
C ARG A 139 1.09 -9.77 0.35
N VAL A 140 0.67 -10.75 -0.45
CA VAL A 140 -0.18 -11.85 0.02
C VAL A 140 0.54 -12.65 1.11
N GLY A 141 1.83 -12.96 0.90
CA GLY A 141 2.66 -13.63 1.89
C GLY A 141 2.76 -12.85 3.20
N LEU A 142 2.91 -11.53 3.15
CA LEU A 142 2.93 -10.66 4.35
C LEU A 142 1.62 -10.78 5.14
N ARG A 143 0.47 -10.68 4.48
CA ARG A 143 -0.85 -10.83 5.15
C ARG A 143 -1.06 -12.18 5.81
N GLU A 144 -0.43 -13.23 5.28
CA GLU A 144 -0.50 -14.59 5.81
C GLU A 144 0.65 -14.93 6.76
N SER A 145 1.52 -13.96 7.04
CA SER A 145 2.76 -14.16 7.81
C SER A 145 3.66 -15.28 7.24
N ASN A 146 3.58 -15.49 5.93
CA ASN A 146 4.36 -16.50 5.20
C ASN A 146 5.68 -15.88 4.71
N VAL A 147 6.66 -15.83 5.60
CA VAL A 147 8.00 -15.22 5.37
C VAL A 147 8.72 -15.86 4.18
N GLU A 148 8.56 -17.17 3.98
CA GLU A 148 9.20 -17.87 2.86
C GLU A 148 8.64 -17.43 1.50
N ALA A 149 7.32 -17.28 1.40
CA ALA A 149 6.68 -16.74 0.20
C ALA A 149 7.14 -15.31 -0.09
N VAL A 150 7.23 -14.46 0.94
CA VAL A 150 7.75 -13.10 0.80
C VAL A 150 9.17 -13.12 0.27
N ARG A 151 10.07 -13.88 0.90
CA ARG A 151 11.47 -13.99 0.49
C ARG A 151 11.61 -14.44 -0.96
N ARG A 152 10.84 -15.46 -1.36
CA ARG A 152 10.88 -15.97 -2.72
C ARG A 152 10.40 -14.94 -3.73
N PHE A 153 9.18 -14.42 -3.57
CA PHE A 153 8.59 -13.54 -4.57
C PHE A 153 9.24 -12.16 -4.63
N ALA A 154 9.54 -11.56 -3.49
CA ALA A 154 10.23 -10.28 -3.46
C ALA A 154 11.72 -10.42 -3.86
N GLY A 155 12.39 -11.54 -3.55
CA GLY A 155 13.76 -11.84 -4.00
C GLY A 155 13.82 -11.99 -5.53
N GLU A 156 12.94 -12.81 -6.14
CA GLU A 156 12.86 -12.93 -7.61
C GLU A 156 12.57 -11.57 -8.27
N ALA A 157 11.70 -10.76 -7.66
CA ALA A 157 11.37 -9.42 -8.15
C ALA A 157 12.57 -8.46 -8.06
N GLN A 158 13.33 -8.49 -6.97
CA GLN A 158 14.53 -7.68 -6.79
C GLN A 158 15.60 -8.02 -7.83
N GLU A 159 15.90 -9.30 -8.01
CA GLU A 159 16.89 -9.77 -9.00
C GLU A 159 16.53 -9.33 -10.42
N LEU A 160 15.24 -9.45 -10.78
CA LEU A 160 14.76 -9.04 -12.08
C LEU A 160 14.79 -7.52 -12.27
N ALA A 161 14.39 -6.75 -11.24
CA ALA A 161 14.45 -5.29 -11.25
C ALA A 161 15.88 -4.78 -11.44
N LEU A 162 16.85 -5.36 -10.73
CA LEU A 162 18.28 -5.09 -10.92
C LEU A 162 18.74 -5.38 -12.35
N LYS A 163 18.31 -6.52 -12.92
CA LYS A 163 18.69 -6.93 -14.27
C LYS A 163 18.19 -5.97 -15.35
N ILE A 164 16.99 -5.41 -15.17
CA ILE A 164 16.43 -4.45 -16.16
C ILE A 164 16.74 -2.99 -15.82
N GLY A 165 17.44 -2.72 -14.71
CA GLY A 165 17.80 -1.37 -14.26
C GLY A 165 16.62 -0.55 -13.72
N ASP A 166 15.55 -1.19 -13.24
CA ASP A 166 14.38 -0.51 -12.64
C ASP A 166 14.58 -0.34 -11.13
N GLU A 167 15.24 0.74 -10.77
CA GLU A 167 15.51 1.08 -9.37
C GLU A 167 14.22 1.25 -8.53
N GLY A 168 13.14 1.76 -9.13
CA GLY A 168 11.88 1.95 -8.40
C GLY A 168 11.26 0.63 -7.95
N ARG A 169 11.25 -0.37 -8.84
CA ARG A 169 10.76 -1.71 -8.52
C ARG A 169 11.73 -2.48 -7.63
N GLU A 170 13.04 -2.29 -7.79
CA GLU A 170 14.05 -2.83 -6.89
C GLU A 170 13.81 -2.37 -5.44
N LEU A 171 13.64 -1.06 -5.23
CA LEU A 171 13.35 -0.50 -3.91
C LEU A 171 12.03 -1.01 -3.31
N SER A 172 11.01 -1.22 -4.16
CA SER A 172 9.77 -1.85 -3.72
C SER A 172 9.97 -3.30 -3.26
N ALA A 173 10.84 -4.04 -3.93
CA ALA A 173 11.19 -5.41 -3.54
C ALA A 173 11.99 -5.43 -2.22
N ILE A 174 12.97 -4.54 -2.05
CA ILE A 174 13.73 -4.36 -0.80
C ILE A 174 12.78 -4.06 0.37
N HIS A 175 11.81 -3.18 0.17
CA HIS A 175 10.79 -2.86 1.17
C HIS A 175 10.04 -4.12 1.63
N HIS A 176 9.52 -4.94 0.70
CA HIS A 176 8.80 -6.15 1.08
C HIS A 176 9.70 -7.22 1.71
N LEU A 177 10.97 -7.32 1.30
CA LEU A 177 11.96 -8.18 1.98
C LEU A 177 12.20 -7.73 3.43
N ALA A 178 12.27 -6.42 3.66
CA ALA A 178 12.41 -5.84 4.99
C ALA A 178 11.18 -6.16 5.87
N GLU A 179 9.96 -6.00 5.33
CA GLU A 179 8.72 -6.39 6.02
C GLU A 179 8.70 -7.88 6.36
N GLY A 180 9.09 -8.74 5.40
CA GLY A 180 9.19 -10.18 5.61
C GLY A 180 10.19 -10.55 6.71
N ALA A 181 11.35 -9.90 6.74
CA ALA A 181 12.36 -10.09 7.78
C ALA A 181 11.82 -9.63 9.16
N ARG A 182 11.13 -8.48 9.23
CA ARG A 182 10.48 -7.97 10.45
C ARG A 182 9.45 -8.95 11.00
N ILE A 183 8.55 -9.44 10.15
CA ILE A 183 7.51 -10.41 10.54
C ILE A 183 8.14 -11.74 10.98
N GLY A 184 9.24 -12.14 10.34
CA GLY A 184 10.01 -13.32 10.70
C GLY A 184 10.88 -13.18 11.95
N GLY A 185 10.95 -11.98 12.55
CA GLY A 185 11.75 -11.70 13.75
C GLY A 185 13.24 -11.47 13.48
N ASP A 186 13.68 -11.42 12.23
CA ASP A 186 15.04 -11.04 11.84
C ASP A 186 15.18 -9.53 11.79
N TYR A 187 15.21 -8.91 12.97
CA TYR A 187 15.25 -7.44 13.09
C TYR A 187 16.57 -6.85 12.58
N VAL A 188 17.68 -7.60 12.61
CA VAL A 188 18.96 -7.16 12.06
C VAL A 188 18.89 -7.00 10.55
N LEU A 189 18.34 -8.00 9.86
CA LEU A 189 18.11 -7.93 8.41
C LEU A 189 17.07 -6.87 8.06
N ALA A 190 15.95 -6.81 8.78
CA ALA A 190 14.90 -5.83 8.56
C ALA A 190 15.44 -4.39 8.63
N ARG A 191 16.19 -4.07 9.68
CA ARG A 191 16.83 -2.76 9.85
C ARG A 191 17.70 -2.41 8.66
N ARG A 192 18.63 -3.29 8.29
CA ARG A 192 19.56 -3.06 7.17
C ARG A 192 18.80 -2.74 5.88
N LEU A 193 17.75 -3.51 5.57
CA LEU A 193 16.97 -3.35 4.35
C LEU A 193 16.12 -2.06 4.36
N TYR A 194 15.52 -1.72 5.51
CA TYR A 194 14.78 -0.46 5.66
C TYR A 194 15.71 0.75 5.57
N GLU A 195 16.91 0.71 6.17
CA GLU A 195 17.91 1.78 6.09
C GLU A 195 18.41 1.98 4.65
N GLU A 196 18.66 0.90 3.92
CA GLU A 196 19.02 0.94 2.50
C GLU A 196 17.91 1.59 1.67
N SER A 197 16.66 1.12 1.82
CA SER A 197 15.50 1.68 1.13
C SER A 197 15.30 3.16 1.48
N LEU A 198 15.38 3.52 2.76
CA LEU A 198 15.26 4.88 3.25
C LEU A 198 16.31 5.82 2.64
N ALA A 199 17.57 5.43 2.64
CA ALA A 199 18.66 6.24 2.10
C ALA A 199 18.47 6.50 0.61
N ARG A 200 18.16 5.47 -0.16
CA ARG A 200 17.96 5.58 -1.62
C ARG A 200 16.69 6.36 -1.97
N ASN A 201 15.57 6.16 -1.25
CA ASN A 201 14.35 6.94 -1.46
C ASN A 201 14.51 8.41 -1.07
N ARG A 202 15.29 8.74 -0.03
CA ARG A 202 15.66 10.12 0.31
C ARG A 202 16.44 10.79 -0.82
N ALA A 203 17.43 10.11 -1.39
CA ALA A 203 18.21 10.63 -2.52
C ALA A 203 17.33 10.93 -3.75
N ARG A 204 16.25 10.16 -3.93
CA ARG A 204 15.27 10.33 -5.01
C ARG A 204 14.18 11.37 -4.69
N GLY A 205 14.16 11.92 -3.49
CA GLY A 205 13.08 12.82 -3.05
C GLY A 205 11.73 12.14 -2.84
N ASN A 206 11.67 10.81 -2.72
CA ASN A 206 10.44 10.05 -2.51
C ASN A 206 9.97 10.15 -1.06
N ARG A 207 9.34 11.28 -0.75
CA ARG A 207 8.87 11.61 0.61
C ARG A 207 7.85 10.62 1.15
N LEU A 208 7.03 10.03 0.27
CA LEU A 208 6.03 9.03 0.66
C LEU A 208 6.71 7.80 1.27
N VAL A 209 7.64 7.20 0.52
CA VAL A 209 8.35 6.00 0.98
C VAL A 209 9.28 6.33 2.15
N GLU A 210 9.91 7.51 2.17
CA GLU A 210 10.69 7.96 3.34
C GLU A 210 9.87 7.89 4.64
N ALA A 211 8.63 8.37 4.64
CA ALA A 211 7.77 8.31 5.82
C ALA A 211 7.40 6.87 6.21
N VAL A 212 7.14 6.02 5.21
CA VAL A 212 6.82 4.60 5.43
C VAL A 212 8.01 3.86 6.06
N GLU A 213 9.22 4.05 5.50
CA GLU A 213 10.41 3.35 6.02
C GLU A 213 10.78 3.80 7.44
N LEU A 214 10.63 5.09 7.75
CA LEU A 214 10.81 5.60 9.10
C LEU A 214 9.83 4.98 10.10
N ALA A 215 8.56 4.83 9.70
CA ALA A 215 7.54 4.19 10.54
C ALA A 215 7.87 2.71 10.77
N ASN A 216 8.29 1.98 9.74
CA ASN A 216 8.68 0.58 9.84
C ASN A 216 9.96 0.37 10.67
N LEU A 217 10.96 1.21 10.48
CA LEU A 217 12.17 1.22 11.33
C LEU A 217 11.83 1.41 12.79
N SER A 218 10.86 2.28 13.09
CA SER A 218 10.45 2.51 14.49
C SER A 218 9.89 1.25 15.16
N VAL A 219 9.21 0.38 14.41
CA VAL A 219 8.71 -0.89 14.91
C VAL A 219 9.89 -1.81 15.27
N VAL A 220 10.92 -1.87 14.42
CA VAL A 220 12.14 -2.63 14.69
C VAL A 220 12.85 -2.08 15.93
N GLU A 221 13.06 -0.76 15.99
CA GLU A 221 13.71 -0.09 17.14
C GLU A 221 12.95 -0.33 18.45
N ASN A 222 11.61 -0.26 18.42
CA ASN A 222 10.78 -0.53 19.58
C ASN A 222 10.93 -1.97 20.09
N LYS A 223 10.97 -2.95 19.16
CA LYS A 223 11.16 -4.38 19.50
C LYS A 223 12.53 -4.66 20.12
N GLU A 224 13.56 -3.91 19.75
CA GLU A 224 14.90 -4.02 20.29
C GLU A 224 15.14 -3.13 21.54
N GLY A 225 14.13 -2.39 21.97
CA GLY A 225 14.20 -1.52 23.16
C GLY A 225 14.84 -0.15 22.91
N ASN A 226 15.14 0.21 21.68
CA ASN A 226 15.71 1.50 21.29
C ASN A 226 14.62 2.59 21.21
N LEU A 227 13.88 2.79 22.30
CA LEU A 227 12.66 3.59 22.35
C LEU A 227 12.87 5.04 21.89
N GLN A 228 14.02 5.64 22.23
CA GLN A 228 14.33 7.01 21.82
C GLN A 228 14.48 7.13 20.31
N GLN A 229 15.13 6.17 19.65
CA GLN A 229 15.27 6.16 18.19
C GLN A 229 13.94 5.90 17.49
N ALA A 230 13.13 4.98 18.03
CA ALA A 230 11.78 4.70 17.56
C ALA A 230 10.90 5.97 17.58
N GLU A 231 10.92 6.71 18.68
CA GLU A 231 10.17 7.97 18.83
C GLU A 231 10.66 9.05 17.84
N ALA A 232 11.99 9.17 17.64
CA ALA A 232 12.58 10.11 16.71
C ALA A 232 12.17 9.80 15.24
N ASN A 233 12.22 8.53 14.85
CA ASN A 233 11.80 8.08 13.52
C ASN A 233 10.31 8.38 13.28
N LEU A 234 9.43 8.09 14.26
CA LEU A 234 8.00 8.36 14.14
C LEU A 234 7.67 9.85 14.11
N THR A 235 8.35 10.66 14.90
CA THR A 235 8.20 12.12 14.84
C THR A 235 8.51 12.64 13.45
N GLN A 236 9.55 12.12 12.81
CA GLN A 236 9.89 12.49 11.43
C GLN A 236 8.86 11.95 10.43
N ALA A 237 8.39 10.70 10.56
CA ALA A 237 7.36 10.10 9.70
C ALA A 237 6.05 10.91 9.76
N ILE A 238 5.59 11.26 10.96
CA ILE A 238 4.41 12.09 11.21
C ILE A 238 4.56 13.47 10.52
N ARG A 239 5.71 14.13 10.71
CA ARG A 239 5.98 15.43 10.09
C ARG A 239 5.92 15.34 8.55
N ILE A 240 6.54 14.32 7.96
CA ILE A 240 6.53 14.12 6.52
C ILE A 240 5.10 13.84 6.03
N SER A 241 4.38 12.94 6.68
CA SER A 241 3.00 12.56 6.31
C SER A 241 2.08 13.78 6.26
N ARG A 242 2.23 14.71 7.20
CA ARG A 242 1.51 15.99 7.21
C ARG A 242 1.91 16.89 6.03
N GLN A 243 3.22 17.01 5.74
CA GLN A 243 3.72 17.82 4.62
C GLN A 243 3.21 17.34 3.27
N ILE A 244 3.05 16.02 3.09
CA ILE A 244 2.54 15.43 1.85
C ILE A 244 1.01 15.16 1.89
N ASN A 245 0.32 15.61 2.95
CA ASN A 245 -1.12 15.40 3.18
C ASN A 245 -1.55 13.92 3.08
N ASN A 246 -0.74 12.99 3.61
CA ASN A 246 -1.05 11.57 3.59
C ASN A 246 -1.63 11.11 4.94
N SER A 247 -2.95 11.09 5.03
CA SER A 247 -3.68 10.70 6.24
C SER A 247 -3.49 9.24 6.63
N TYR A 248 -3.26 8.33 5.66
CA TYR A 248 -3.04 6.91 5.96
C TYR A 248 -1.72 6.71 6.73
N ILE A 249 -0.59 7.24 6.20
CA ILE A 249 0.71 7.10 6.86
C ILE A 249 0.72 7.85 8.19
N LEU A 250 0.02 8.99 8.27
CA LEU A 250 -0.14 9.71 9.53
C LEU A 250 -0.80 8.83 10.59
N ALA A 251 -1.95 8.22 10.28
CA ALA A 251 -2.66 7.35 11.22
C ALA A 251 -1.83 6.12 11.60
N ALA A 252 -1.19 5.45 10.64
CA ALA A 252 -0.31 4.30 10.89
C ALA A 252 0.88 4.69 11.79
N SER A 253 1.49 5.86 11.58
CA SER A 253 2.57 6.37 12.43
C SER A 253 2.12 6.66 13.87
N LEU A 254 0.88 7.14 14.07
CA LEU A 254 0.30 7.33 15.40
C LEU A 254 0.06 6.00 16.12
N VAL A 255 -0.40 4.97 15.38
CA VAL A 255 -0.53 3.61 15.92
C VAL A 255 0.84 3.08 16.36
N ALA A 256 1.88 3.20 15.52
CA ALA A 256 3.22 2.77 15.88
C ALA A 256 3.78 3.56 17.09
N LEU A 257 3.53 4.87 17.16
CA LEU A 257 3.93 5.71 18.31
C LEU A 257 3.21 5.31 19.61
N SER A 258 1.96 4.84 19.51
CA SER A 258 1.24 4.30 20.69
C SER A 258 1.93 3.05 21.25
N GLY A 259 2.46 2.19 20.38
CA GLY A 259 3.27 1.04 20.79
C GLY A 259 4.56 1.44 21.52
N VAL A 260 5.25 2.48 21.04
CA VAL A 260 6.45 3.04 21.70
C VAL A 260 6.08 3.66 23.05
N ALA A 261 4.97 4.38 23.13
CA ALA A 261 4.47 4.95 24.38
C ALA A 261 4.18 3.87 25.41
N LEU A 262 3.59 2.74 25.02
CA LEU A 262 3.36 1.59 25.91
C LEU A 262 4.66 0.97 26.39
N SER A 263 5.63 0.75 25.51
CA SER A 263 6.94 0.22 25.87
C SER A 263 7.69 1.15 26.84
N SER A 264 7.35 2.45 26.84
CA SER A 264 7.85 3.48 27.77
C SER A 264 7.00 3.64 29.03
N GLY A 265 5.98 2.81 29.26
CA GLY A 265 5.07 2.91 30.41
C GLY A 265 4.03 4.05 30.32
N ARG A 266 3.88 4.70 29.18
CA ARG A 266 3.00 5.87 28.97
C ARG A 266 1.63 5.45 28.39
N ALA A 267 0.90 4.61 29.13
CA ALA A 267 -0.35 4.01 28.65
C ALA A 267 -1.44 5.06 28.32
N GLN A 268 -1.49 6.18 29.03
CA GLN A 268 -2.45 7.27 28.77
C GLN A 268 -2.16 7.95 27.42
N GLN A 269 -0.89 8.22 27.13
CA GLN A 269 -0.48 8.75 25.83
C GLN A 269 -0.80 7.77 24.71
N ALA A 270 -0.56 6.48 24.92
CA ALA A 270 -0.89 5.44 23.93
C ALA A 270 -2.39 5.45 23.60
N ALA A 271 -3.27 5.54 24.61
CA ALA A 271 -4.72 5.63 24.40
C ALA A 271 -5.12 6.87 23.58
N ARG A 272 -4.53 8.05 23.87
CA ARG A 272 -4.79 9.29 23.11
C ARG A 272 -4.34 9.17 21.64
N LEU A 273 -3.15 8.60 21.40
CA LEU A 273 -2.63 8.36 20.04
C LEU A 273 -3.53 7.44 19.22
N LEU A 274 -4.02 6.35 19.84
CA LEU A 274 -4.97 5.43 19.20
C LEU A 274 -6.31 6.10 18.89
N GLY A 275 -6.84 6.90 19.81
CA GLY A 275 -8.06 7.68 19.60
C GLY A 275 -7.93 8.63 18.42
N ARG A 276 -6.78 9.29 18.27
CA ARG A 276 -6.53 10.17 17.12
C ARG A 276 -6.38 9.41 15.80
N ALA A 277 -5.69 8.28 15.81
CA ALA A 277 -5.55 7.43 14.64
C ALA A 277 -6.91 6.97 14.11
N ASP A 278 -7.80 6.50 14.99
CA ASP A 278 -9.14 6.07 14.62
C ASP A 278 -10.03 7.22 14.16
N ALA A 279 -9.89 8.40 14.75
CA ALA A 279 -10.59 9.59 14.26
C ALA A 279 -10.17 9.94 12.82
N ILE A 280 -8.88 9.77 12.46
CA ILE A 280 -8.40 9.98 11.10
C ILE A 280 -9.00 8.93 10.16
N TYR A 281 -8.95 7.64 10.49
CA TYR A 281 -9.55 6.58 9.66
C TYR A 281 -11.05 6.82 9.45
N SER A 282 -11.78 7.14 10.52
CA SER A 282 -13.21 7.37 10.48
C SER A 282 -13.60 8.59 9.64
N THR A 283 -12.89 9.71 9.78
CA THR A 283 -13.21 10.96 9.08
C THR A 283 -12.80 10.95 7.60
N THR A 284 -11.78 10.18 7.26
CA THR A 284 -11.28 10.07 5.88
C THR A 284 -11.90 8.90 5.10
N GLY A 285 -12.59 7.98 5.76
CA GLY A 285 -13.10 6.74 5.18
C GLY A 285 -12.00 5.74 4.79
N LEU A 286 -10.76 5.97 5.23
CA LEU A 286 -9.65 5.06 5.02
C LEU A 286 -9.83 3.80 5.88
N VAL A 287 -9.40 2.67 5.34
CA VAL A 287 -9.42 1.37 6.03
C VAL A 287 -7.98 0.96 6.33
N MET A 288 -7.72 0.57 7.59
CA MET A 288 -6.43 0.03 8.00
C MET A 288 -6.09 -1.24 7.21
N ASP A 289 -4.84 -1.37 6.73
CA ASP A 289 -4.41 -2.61 6.09
C ASP A 289 -4.47 -3.76 7.10
N PRO A 290 -5.01 -4.93 6.72
CA PRO A 290 -5.01 -6.11 7.60
C PRO A 290 -3.62 -6.50 8.15
N ALA A 291 -2.53 -6.15 7.45
CA ALA A 291 -1.18 -6.38 7.92
C ALA A 291 -0.78 -5.50 9.12
N ASP A 292 -1.40 -4.32 9.28
CA ASP A 292 -1.13 -3.37 10.38
C ASP A 292 -2.01 -3.65 11.61
N LYS A 293 -3.06 -4.46 11.42
CA LYS A 293 -4.04 -4.72 12.48
C LYS A 293 -3.47 -5.40 13.73
N PRO A 294 -2.54 -6.37 13.64
CA PRO A 294 -1.95 -6.99 14.83
C PRO A 294 -1.23 -6.01 15.76
N GLU A 295 -0.47 -5.05 15.21
CA GLU A 295 0.18 -4.00 15.97
C GLU A 295 -0.84 -3.08 16.65
N TYR A 296 -1.88 -2.69 15.91
CA TYR A 296 -2.98 -1.88 16.46
C TYR A 296 -3.70 -2.62 17.60
N ASP A 297 -4.10 -3.87 17.41
CA ASP A 297 -4.82 -4.66 18.43
C ASP A 297 -3.95 -4.86 19.68
N THR A 298 -2.65 -5.08 19.51
CA THR A 298 -1.68 -5.18 20.60
C THR A 298 -1.59 -3.88 21.39
N ALA A 299 -1.47 -2.75 20.69
CA ALA A 299 -1.41 -1.43 21.32
C ALA A 299 -2.71 -1.10 22.07
N LEU A 300 -3.85 -1.41 21.47
CA LEU A 300 -5.17 -1.21 22.07
C LEU A 300 -5.34 -2.02 23.36
N ALA A 301 -4.98 -3.30 23.32
CA ALA A 301 -5.05 -4.20 24.48
C ALA A 301 -4.10 -3.74 25.59
N GLY A 302 -2.87 -3.35 25.24
CA GLY A 302 -1.87 -2.84 26.17
C GLY A 302 -2.33 -1.55 26.89
N ALA A 303 -2.88 -0.59 26.14
CA ALA A 303 -3.39 0.65 26.71
C ALA A 303 -4.59 0.40 27.65
N ARG A 304 -5.52 -0.47 27.25
CA ARG A 304 -6.65 -0.87 28.12
C ARG A 304 -6.20 -1.56 29.40
N SER A 305 -5.25 -2.49 29.28
CA SER A 305 -4.71 -3.20 30.45
C SER A 305 -3.96 -2.28 31.40
N GLY A 306 -3.20 -1.31 30.87
CA GLY A 306 -2.43 -0.38 31.68
C GLY A 306 -3.26 0.68 32.41
N LEU A 307 -4.42 1.06 31.90
CA LEU A 307 -5.26 2.14 32.44
C LEU A 307 -6.52 1.65 33.15
N GLY A 308 -7.03 0.48 32.77
CA GLY A 308 -8.41 0.08 33.08
C GLY A 308 -9.44 0.73 32.16
N GLN A 309 -10.67 0.19 32.17
CA GLN A 309 -11.69 0.51 31.17
C GLN A 309 -12.10 1.99 31.14
N GLU A 310 -12.32 2.60 32.31
CA GLU A 310 -12.82 3.97 32.41
C GLU A 310 -11.76 5.01 31.99
N ALA A 311 -10.54 4.90 32.56
CA ALA A 311 -9.44 5.82 32.22
C ALA A 311 -8.99 5.67 30.77
N PHE A 312 -9.02 4.43 30.23
CA PHE A 312 -8.77 4.20 28.81
C PHE A 312 -9.81 4.92 27.94
N ALA A 313 -11.11 4.74 28.20
CA ALA A 313 -12.17 5.35 27.42
C ALA A 313 -12.08 6.88 27.42
N ALA A 314 -11.77 7.48 28.58
CA ALA A 314 -11.59 8.92 28.70
C ALA A 314 -10.39 9.43 27.88
N ALA A 315 -9.21 8.81 28.01
CA ALA A 315 -8.00 9.21 27.29
C ALA A 315 -8.15 8.99 25.77
N TYR A 316 -8.78 7.91 25.34
CA TYR A 316 -9.04 7.61 23.95
C TYR A 316 -9.98 8.64 23.31
N ALA A 317 -11.09 8.98 23.97
CA ALA A 317 -12.03 10.01 23.51
C ALA A 317 -11.38 11.41 23.45
N GLU A 318 -10.57 11.76 24.47
CA GLU A 318 -9.77 12.98 24.48
C GLU A 318 -8.84 13.05 23.26
N GLY A 319 -8.08 11.96 23.00
CA GLY A 319 -7.14 11.88 21.89
C GLY A 319 -7.78 12.08 20.53
N ALA A 320 -9.02 11.63 20.32
CA ALA A 320 -9.76 11.82 19.07
C ALA A 320 -9.92 13.31 18.69
N GLY A 321 -10.01 14.20 19.68
CA GLY A 321 -10.19 15.64 19.49
C GLY A 321 -8.90 16.46 19.45
N LEU A 322 -7.75 15.89 19.88
CA LEU A 322 -6.49 16.61 19.95
C LEU A 322 -5.85 16.83 18.58
N SER A 323 -5.14 17.93 18.41
CA SER A 323 -4.24 18.14 17.28
C SER A 323 -3.00 17.24 17.38
N ILE A 324 -2.27 17.10 16.28
CA ILE A 324 -1.03 16.30 16.26
C ILE A 324 0.04 16.96 17.14
N GLU A 325 0.08 18.29 17.17
CA GLU A 325 0.99 19.08 18.02
C GLU A 325 0.76 18.78 19.49
N GLU A 326 -0.48 18.89 19.95
CA GLU A 326 -0.85 18.61 21.34
C GLU A 326 -0.50 17.18 21.75
N LEU A 327 -0.73 16.19 20.86
CA LEU A 327 -0.39 14.78 21.11
C LEU A 327 1.12 14.52 21.23
N THR A 328 1.94 15.25 20.47
CA THR A 328 3.40 15.07 20.47
C THR A 328 4.09 15.87 21.58
N GLU A 329 3.45 16.90 22.11
CA GLU A 329 3.94 17.70 23.26
C GLU A 329 3.59 17.09 24.63
N LEU A 330 2.55 16.26 24.69
CA LEU A 330 2.15 15.53 25.91
C LEU A 330 3.13 14.37 26.19
N ARG A 331 4.30 14.70 26.77
CA ARG A 331 5.31 13.73 27.23
C ARG A 331 5.10 13.28 28.67
#